data_6ad00bd1d658dd01583dfd876e6a6aa6
#
_entry.id   6ad00bd1d658dd01583dfd876e6a6aa6
#
_cell.length_a   1.000
_cell.length_b   1.000
_cell.length_c   1.000
_cell.angle_alpha   90.00
_cell.angle_beta   90.00
_cell.angle_gamma   90.00
#
_symmetry.space_group_name_H-M   'P 1'
#
loop_
_entity.id
_entity.type
_entity.pdbx_description
1 polymer ?
#
loop_
_entity_poly.entity_id
_entity_poly.type
_entity_poly.pdbx_seq_one_letter_code
_entity_poly.pdbx_strand_id
1 'polypeptide(L)'
;MPGDRWETCRSFKQLLSKEYTTGKVLGHGFGPDAYKPDYSYLKGDITQAYTEKVKEAKRSFVFLNLHAAEVPGALIVFDKVVSSDPQFKKFWLLHSIEEPVIEGNRFTVRRTKNGDTGMLQNHVLLPETGNAQIEKVGGKGKEFWVFGTNYPNDALPNRPDDANERGAWRVEVSPAAPATENYFLNVMQ
;
A
#
# COMPACT_ATOMS: atom_id res chain seq x y z
N MET A 1 16.40 -1.76 -12.60
CA MET A 1 15.14 -2.51 -12.44
C MET A 1 15.51 -3.84 -11.86
N PRO A 2 14.91 -4.36 -10.80
CA PRO A 2 15.03 -5.77 -10.50
C PRO A 2 14.51 -6.46 -11.75
N GLY A 3 15.37 -7.27 -12.36
CA GLY A 3 15.18 -7.79 -13.68
C GLY A 3 13.86 -8.48 -13.89
N ASP A 4 13.55 -8.70 -15.11
CA ASP A 4 12.37 -9.36 -15.65
C ASP A 4 11.96 -10.58 -14.83
N ARG A 5 11.23 -10.37 -13.74
CA ARG A 5 10.65 -11.43 -12.91
C ARG A 5 9.44 -12.08 -13.56
N TRP A 6 9.43 -12.09 -14.88
CA TRP A 6 8.44 -12.81 -15.68
C TRP A 6 8.75 -14.32 -15.79
N GLU A 7 9.92 -14.75 -15.29
CA GLU A 7 10.19 -16.18 -15.21
C GLU A 7 9.32 -16.82 -14.12
N THR A 8 8.40 -17.64 -14.58
CA THR A 8 7.59 -18.47 -13.69
C THR A 8 8.49 -19.36 -12.84
N CYS A 9 8.40 -19.22 -11.51
CA CYS A 9 9.10 -20.12 -10.59
C CYS A 9 8.71 -21.58 -10.86
N ARG A 10 9.67 -22.41 -11.26
CA ARG A 10 9.43 -23.79 -11.72
C ARG A 10 9.83 -24.85 -10.68
N SER A 11 10.41 -24.45 -9.56
CA SER A 11 10.81 -25.40 -8.52
C SER A 11 10.84 -24.75 -7.14
N PHE A 12 10.64 -25.59 -6.11
CA PHE A 12 10.75 -25.14 -4.71
C PHE A 12 12.14 -24.58 -4.39
N LYS A 13 13.20 -25.16 -4.96
CA LYS A 13 14.58 -24.68 -4.83
C LYS A 13 14.74 -23.26 -5.40
N GLN A 14 14.11 -22.98 -6.53
CA GLN A 14 14.13 -21.65 -7.15
C GLN A 14 13.31 -20.67 -6.30
N LEU A 15 12.17 -21.06 -5.75
CA LEU A 15 11.36 -20.25 -4.86
C LEU A 15 12.14 -19.81 -3.59
N LEU A 16 13.03 -20.67 -3.08
CA LEU A 16 13.87 -20.39 -1.92
C LEU A 16 15.15 -19.61 -2.26
N SER A 17 15.40 -19.32 -3.53
CA SER A 17 16.56 -18.51 -3.93
C SER A 17 16.41 -17.05 -3.50
N LYS A 18 17.53 -16.31 -3.39
CA LYS A 18 17.52 -14.88 -3.02
C LYS A 18 16.67 -14.02 -3.95
N GLU A 19 16.50 -14.42 -5.20
CA GLU A 19 15.72 -13.70 -6.20
C GLU A 19 14.23 -13.66 -5.85
N TYR A 20 13.74 -14.68 -5.14
CA TYR A 20 12.34 -14.79 -4.72
C TYR A 20 12.15 -14.46 -3.23
N THR A 21 13.23 -14.42 -2.44
CA THR A 21 13.17 -14.09 -1.02
C THR A 21 13.19 -12.57 -0.86
N THR A 22 12.03 -11.93 -1.00
CA THR A 22 11.90 -10.48 -0.98
C THR A 22 11.49 -9.91 0.37
N GLY A 23 11.22 -10.77 1.35
CA GLY A 23 10.82 -10.35 2.68
C GLY A 23 11.11 -11.38 3.76
N LYS A 24 11.22 -10.89 4.99
CA LYS A 24 11.39 -11.68 6.20
C LYS A 24 10.34 -11.28 7.23
N VAL A 25 9.61 -12.24 7.77
CA VAL A 25 8.71 -12.00 8.91
C VAL A 25 9.56 -11.77 10.15
N LEU A 26 9.35 -10.65 10.82
CA LEU A 26 10.02 -10.26 12.06
C LEU A 26 9.18 -10.55 13.30
N GLY A 27 7.86 -10.63 13.13
CA GLY A 27 6.93 -10.95 14.21
C GLY A 27 5.51 -10.98 13.71
N HIS A 28 4.68 -11.79 14.34
CA HIS A 28 3.25 -11.86 14.09
C HIS A 28 2.53 -12.37 15.33
N GLY A 29 1.25 -12.11 15.42
CA GLY A 29 0.41 -12.63 16.49
C GLY A 29 -1.02 -12.14 16.34
N PHE A 30 -1.88 -12.70 17.17
CA PHE A 30 -3.29 -12.35 17.27
C PHE A 30 -3.79 -12.72 18.66
N GLY A 31 -4.90 -12.13 19.09
CA GLY A 31 -5.47 -12.46 20.39
C GLY A 31 -6.63 -11.55 20.81
N PRO A 32 -7.10 -11.70 22.05
CA PRO A 32 -6.69 -12.74 23.02
C PRO A 32 -7.19 -14.14 22.64
N ASP A 33 -8.32 -14.23 21.91
CA ASP A 33 -8.90 -15.51 21.49
C ASP A 33 -8.38 -15.93 20.10
N ALA A 34 -8.08 -17.22 19.93
CA ALA A 34 -7.56 -17.74 18.67
C ALA A 34 -8.61 -17.80 17.54
N TYR A 35 -9.90 -17.91 17.86
CA TYR A 35 -11.00 -18.04 16.92
C TYR A 35 -11.75 -16.74 16.68
N LYS A 36 -11.68 -15.82 17.65
CA LYS A 36 -12.31 -14.49 17.59
C LYS A 36 -11.34 -13.43 18.11
N PRO A 37 -10.23 -13.20 17.41
CA PRO A 37 -9.23 -12.25 17.87
C PRO A 37 -9.75 -10.82 17.80
N ASP A 38 -9.46 -10.03 18.83
CA ASP A 38 -9.70 -8.58 18.84
C ASP A 38 -8.63 -7.83 18.04
N TYR A 39 -7.46 -8.45 17.89
CA TYR A 39 -6.37 -7.91 17.08
C TYR A 39 -5.57 -9.01 16.39
N SER A 40 -4.96 -8.62 15.29
CA SER A 40 -3.86 -9.37 14.67
C SER A 40 -2.79 -8.41 14.19
N TYR A 41 -1.52 -8.87 14.20
CA TYR A 41 -0.43 -8.07 13.68
C TYR A 41 0.58 -8.91 12.89
N LEU A 42 1.21 -8.24 11.94
CA LEU A 42 2.33 -8.76 11.16
C LEU A 42 3.38 -7.67 11.03
N LYS A 43 4.63 -8.00 11.32
CA LYS A 43 5.80 -7.15 11.07
C LYS A 43 6.76 -7.85 10.14
N GLY A 44 7.17 -7.17 9.08
CA GLY A 44 8.08 -7.71 8.07
C GLY A 44 9.21 -6.75 7.74
N ASP A 45 10.35 -7.32 7.35
CA ASP A 45 11.43 -6.63 6.65
C ASP A 45 11.30 -6.95 5.16
N ILE A 46 11.07 -5.94 4.35
CA ILE A 46 10.88 -6.04 2.89
C ILE A 46 12.00 -5.33 2.14
N THR A 47 13.12 -5.08 2.78
CA THR A 47 14.27 -4.37 2.19
C THR A 47 14.74 -5.03 0.90
N GLN A 48 14.75 -6.35 0.85
CA GLN A 48 15.21 -7.10 -0.33
C GLN A 48 14.25 -7.04 -1.53
N ALA A 49 13.04 -6.50 -1.36
CA ALA A 49 12.13 -6.23 -2.48
C ALA A 49 12.53 -5.00 -3.30
N TYR A 50 13.43 -4.18 -2.77
CA TYR A 50 13.90 -2.95 -3.38
C TYR A 50 15.33 -3.10 -3.90
N THR A 51 15.76 -2.11 -4.71
CA THR A 51 17.15 -2.00 -5.19
C THR A 51 18.05 -1.42 -4.09
N GLU A 52 19.35 -1.28 -4.38
CA GLU A 52 20.35 -0.65 -3.52
C GLU A 52 20.04 0.81 -3.12
N LYS A 53 19.02 1.41 -3.74
CA LYS A 53 18.49 2.73 -3.35
C LYS A 53 17.85 2.71 -1.97
N VAL A 54 17.39 1.54 -1.50
CA VAL A 54 16.77 1.37 -0.19
C VAL A 54 17.66 0.53 0.70
N LYS A 55 18.06 1.12 1.82
CA LYS A 55 18.90 0.46 2.86
C LYS A 55 18.07 -0.31 3.87
N GLU A 56 16.86 0.17 4.13
CA GLU A 56 15.92 -0.48 5.05
C GLU A 56 14.49 -0.16 4.62
N ALA A 57 13.65 -1.17 4.55
CA ALA A 57 12.20 -1.03 4.40
C ALA A 57 11.52 -2.05 5.31
N LYS A 58 10.88 -1.58 6.36
CA LYS A 58 10.12 -2.41 7.30
C LYS A 58 8.68 -1.97 7.32
N ARG A 59 7.76 -2.92 7.30
CA ARG A 59 6.32 -2.68 7.36
C ARG A 59 5.70 -3.47 8.49
N SER A 60 4.82 -2.81 9.22
CA SER A 60 4.00 -3.43 10.25
C SER A 60 2.53 -3.17 9.95
N PHE A 61 1.73 -4.21 10.11
CA PHE A 61 0.27 -4.14 10.05
C PHE A 61 -0.29 -4.50 11.42
N VAL A 62 -1.28 -3.76 11.87
CA VAL A 62 -2.12 -4.14 13.01
C VAL A 62 -3.56 -3.99 12.57
N PHE A 63 -4.31 -5.09 12.59
CA PHE A 63 -5.76 -5.06 12.41
C PHE A 63 -6.41 -5.15 13.77
N LEU A 64 -7.36 -4.26 14.02
CA LEU A 64 -8.20 -4.23 15.21
C LEU A 64 -9.64 -4.56 14.82
N ASN A 65 -10.23 -5.51 15.48
CA ASN A 65 -11.66 -5.78 15.41
C ASN A 65 -12.37 -4.92 16.46
N LEU A 66 -13.05 -3.87 16.01
CA LEU A 66 -13.65 -2.88 16.92
C LEU A 66 -15.03 -3.29 17.42
N HIS A 67 -15.63 -4.34 16.82
CA HIS A 67 -16.96 -4.85 17.15
C HIS A 67 -18.08 -3.76 17.10
N ALA A 68 -17.83 -2.66 16.41
CA ALA A 68 -18.79 -1.56 16.27
C ALA A 68 -19.46 -1.64 14.89
N ALA A 69 -20.79 -1.43 14.85
CA ALA A 69 -21.56 -1.58 13.63
C ALA A 69 -21.15 -0.58 12.53
N GLU A 70 -20.83 0.65 12.92
CA GLU A 70 -20.46 1.71 11.96
C GLU A 70 -18.98 1.65 11.54
N VAL A 71 -18.11 1.19 12.43
CA VAL A 71 -16.66 1.04 12.19
C VAL A 71 -16.25 -0.34 12.71
N PRO A 72 -16.45 -1.40 11.92
CA PRO A 72 -16.24 -2.77 12.40
C PRO A 72 -14.78 -3.11 12.65
N GLY A 73 -13.87 -2.43 11.99
CA GLY A 73 -12.43 -2.68 12.13
C GLY A 73 -11.57 -1.50 11.77
N ALA A 74 -10.33 -1.55 12.20
CA ALA A 74 -9.29 -0.60 11.83
C ALA A 74 -8.01 -1.33 11.43
N LEU A 75 -7.38 -0.89 10.34
CA LEU A 75 -6.07 -1.36 9.90
C LEU A 75 -5.06 -0.23 10.09
N ILE A 76 -4.06 -0.48 10.93
CA ILE A 76 -2.93 0.41 11.15
C ILE A 76 -1.75 -0.09 10.32
N VAL A 77 -1.19 0.76 9.47
CA VAL A 77 0.00 0.46 8.68
C VAL A 77 1.11 1.41 9.08
N PHE A 78 2.22 0.85 9.54
CA PHE A 78 3.41 1.60 9.91
C PHE A 78 4.60 1.13 9.09
N ASP A 79 5.24 2.09 8.40
CA ASP A 79 6.44 1.84 7.60
C ASP A 79 7.61 2.66 8.09
N LYS A 80 8.78 2.03 8.14
CA LYS A 80 10.08 2.68 8.22
C LYS A 80 10.82 2.47 6.91
N VAL A 81 11.26 3.56 6.26
CA VAL A 81 12.01 3.49 5.02
C VAL A 81 13.29 4.33 5.15
N VAL A 82 14.42 3.68 4.90
CA VAL A 82 15.74 4.34 4.85
C VAL A 82 16.29 4.20 3.43
N SER A 83 16.52 5.33 2.75
CA SER A 83 17.14 5.37 1.43
C SER A 83 18.64 5.62 1.51
N SER A 84 19.37 5.31 0.43
CA SER A 84 20.80 5.60 0.31
C SER A 84 21.08 7.08 0.03
N ASP A 85 20.08 7.82 -0.45
CA ASP A 85 20.17 9.25 -0.78
C ASP A 85 18.89 9.96 -0.30
N PRO A 86 19.00 11.13 0.38
CA PRO A 86 17.83 11.89 0.82
C PRO A 86 16.96 12.39 -0.35
N GLN A 87 17.52 12.55 -1.54
CA GLN A 87 16.79 13.00 -2.73
C GLN A 87 15.90 11.91 -3.36
N PHE A 88 16.05 10.66 -2.95
CA PHE A 88 15.16 9.60 -3.41
C PHE A 88 13.78 9.76 -2.77
N LYS A 89 12.81 10.17 -3.59
CA LYS A 89 11.42 10.32 -3.17
C LYS A 89 10.85 9.00 -2.67
N LYS A 90 10.09 9.06 -1.60
CA LYS A 90 9.41 7.93 -0.99
C LYS A 90 7.91 8.21 -1.00
N PHE A 91 7.15 7.22 -1.43
CA PHE A 91 5.70 7.29 -1.49
C PHE A 91 5.08 6.11 -0.76
N TRP A 92 4.15 6.39 0.10
CA TRP A 92 3.18 5.40 0.53
C TRP A 92 1.97 5.49 -0.40
N LEU A 93 1.52 4.34 -0.90
CA LEU A 93 0.52 4.28 -1.96
C LEU A 93 -0.72 3.50 -1.51
N LEU A 94 -1.91 4.03 -1.80
CA LEU A 94 -3.16 3.31 -1.75
C LEU A 94 -3.86 3.41 -3.10
N HIS A 95 -4.16 2.26 -3.71
CA HIS A 95 -4.90 2.20 -4.96
C HIS A 95 -6.39 2.04 -4.69
N SER A 96 -7.23 2.68 -5.51
CA SER A 96 -8.68 2.58 -5.46
C SER A 96 -9.29 2.53 -6.85
N ILE A 97 -10.49 1.98 -6.95
CA ILE A 97 -11.28 1.98 -8.18
C ILE A 97 -11.93 3.35 -8.37
N GLU A 98 -12.57 3.81 -7.29
CA GLU A 98 -13.25 5.10 -7.27
C GLU A 98 -12.29 6.24 -6.90
N GLU A 99 -12.63 7.43 -7.33
CA GLU A 99 -11.85 8.63 -7.04
C GLU A 99 -11.82 8.94 -5.54
N PRO A 100 -10.63 9.04 -4.93
CA PRO A 100 -10.51 9.44 -3.53
C PRO A 100 -10.88 10.92 -3.31
N VAL A 101 -11.52 11.21 -2.19
CA VAL A 101 -11.71 12.58 -1.69
C VAL A 101 -10.66 12.85 -0.62
N ILE A 102 -9.84 13.89 -0.80
CA ILE A 102 -8.77 14.26 0.12
C ILE A 102 -9.20 15.50 0.90
N GLU A 103 -9.08 15.45 2.23
CA GLU A 103 -9.42 16.53 3.17
C GLU A 103 -8.32 16.65 4.24
N GLY A 104 -7.38 17.56 4.02
CA GLY A 104 -6.23 17.73 4.91
C GLY A 104 -5.37 16.48 4.97
N ASN A 105 -5.24 15.89 6.16
CA ASN A 105 -4.49 14.65 6.38
C ASN A 105 -5.35 13.37 6.30
N ARG A 106 -6.55 13.46 5.74
CA ARG A 106 -7.47 12.35 5.54
C ARG A 106 -7.80 12.18 4.07
N PHE A 107 -8.11 10.95 3.69
CA PHE A 107 -8.79 10.70 2.44
C PHE A 107 -9.80 9.57 2.59
N THR A 108 -10.85 9.65 1.78
CA THR A 108 -11.97 8.71 1.80
C THR A 108 -12.18 8.13 0.41
N VAL A 109 -12.35 6.83 0.35
CA VAL A 109 -12.79 6.10 -0.84
C VAL A 109 -14.16 5.52 -0.55
N ARG A 110 -15.13 5.77 -1.44
CA ARG A 110 -16.47 5.18 -1.39
C ARG A 110 -16.69 4.35 -2.64
N ARG A 111 -17.30 3.21 -2.49
CA ARG A 111 -17.72 2.39 -3.62
C ARG A 111 -19.12 1.85 -3.39
N THR A 112 -19.96 1.98 -4.42
CA THR A 112 -21.29 1.36 -4.46
C THR A 112 -21.27 0.28 -5.56
N LYS A 113 -21.63 -0.94 -5.19
CA LYS A 113 -21.73 -2.07 -6.14
C LYS A 113 -22.95 -2.91 -5.75
N ASN A 114 -23.82 -3.20 -6.71
CA ASN A 114 -25.02 -4.03 -6.53
C ASN A 114 -25.99 -3.53 -5.42
N GLY A 115 -26.01 -2.22 -5.17
CA GLY A 115 -26.84 -1.62 -4.12
C GLY A 115 -26.16 -1.49 -2.76
N ASP A 116 -25.06 -2.17 -2.53
CA ASP A 116 -24.26 -2.05 -1.31
C ASP A 116 -23.21 -0.94 -1.43
N THR A 117 -22.99 -0.20 -0.35
CA THR A 117 -21.99 0.86 -0.28
C THR A 117 -20.94 0.53 0.77
N GLY A 118 -19.70 0.48 0.36
CA GLY A 118 -18.53 0.41 1.23
C GLY A 118 -17.81 1.75 1.29
N MET A 119 -17.20 2.03 2.44
CA MET A 119 -16.38 3.22 2.64
C MET A 119 -15.10 2.83 3.37
N LEU A 120 -13.99 3.39 2.91
CA LEU A 120 -12.71 3.34 3.61
C LEU A 120 -12.28 4.78 3.86
N GLN A 121 -12.01 5.13 5.10
CA GLN A 121 -11.40 6.39 5.49
C GLN A 121 -9.99 6.12 5.99
N ASN A 122 -9.01 6.84 5.45
CA ASN A 122 -7.62 6.78 5.91
C ASN A 122 -7.20 8.09 6.55
N HIS A 123 -6.57 7.98 7.71
CA HIS A 123 -5.91 9.09 8.41
C HIS A 123 -4.39 8.92 8.29
N VAL A 124 -3.72 9.90 7.70
CA VAL A 124 -2.27 9.99 7.64
C VAL A 124 -1.78 10.65 8.92
N LEU A 125 -1.08 9.90 9.78
CA LEU A 125 -0.51 10.37 11.03
C LEU A 125 1.00 10.67 10.88
N LEU A 126 1.68 9.91 10.01
CA LEU A 126 3.06 10.19 9.62
C LEU A 126 3.18 10.07 8.09
N PRO A 127 3.89 11.01 7.44
CA PRO A 127 4.48 12.24 8.02
C PRO A 127 3.42 13.12 8.69
N GLU A 128 3.83 13.88 9.72
CA GLU A 128 2.90 14.76 10.44
C GLU A 128 2.27 15.81 9.53
N THR A 129 1.10 16.30 9.91
CA THR A 129 0.39 17.37 9.20
C THR A 129 1.32 18.58 9.01
N GLY A 130 1.40 19.07 7.77
CA GLY A 130 2.35 20.13 7.37
C GLY A 130 3.68 19.59 6.83
N ASN A 131 4.05 18.35 7.17
CA ASN A 131 5.22 17.66 6.64
C ASN A 131 4.84 16.54 5.62
N ALA A 132 3.56 16.33 5.39
CA ALA A 132 3.03 15.39 4.41
C ALA A 132 2.51 16.13 3.16
N GLN A 133 2.80 15.57 1.99
CA GLN A 133 2.12 15.87 0.74
C GLN A 133 1.21 14.69 0.43
N ILE A 134 -0.07 14.96 0.23
CA ILE A 134 -1.07 13.94 -0.07
C ILE A 134 -1.72 14.32 -1.39
N GLU A 135 -1.51 13.51 -2.41
CA GLU A 135 -1.97 13.75 -3.77
C GLU A 135 -2.73 12.55 -4.29
N LYS A 136 -3.67 12.77 -5.20
CA LYS A 136 -4.31 11.70 -5.95
C LYS A 136 -3.90 11.74 -7.40
N VAL A 137 -3.65 10.58 -7.97
CA VAL A 137 -3.30 10.39 -9.38
C VAL A 137 -4.24 9.35 -9.97
N GLY A 138 -4.85 9.65 -11.08
CA GLY A 138 -5.76 8.70 -11.72
C GLY A 138 -6.80 9.37 -12.60
N GLY A 139 -7.86 8.64 -12.92
CA GLY A 139 -8.92 9.06 -13.82
C GLY A 139 -8.53 9.00 -15.29
N LYS A 140 -9.42 9.47 -16.16
CA LYS A 140 -9.29 9.32 -17.61
C LYS A 140 -7.95 9.85 -18.14
N GLY A 141 -7.16 8.95 -18.73
CA GLY A 141 -5.84 9.25 -19.29
C GLY A 141 -4.70 9.25 -18.28
N LYS A 142 -4.99 8.92 -17.00
CA LYS A 142 -4.00 8.77 -15.92
C LYS A 142 -4.23 7.52 -15.05
N GLU A 143 -5.00 6.56 -15.53
CA GLU A 143 -5.37 5.36 -14.77
C GLU A 143 -4.15 4.54 -14.35
N PHE A 144 -3.12 4.52 -15.20
CA PHE A 144 -1.85 3.82 -14.97
C PHE A 144 -0.65 4.74 -15.16
N TRP A 145 -0.81 5.98 -14.71
CA TRP A 145 0.21 7.01 -14.85
C TRP A 145 1.41 6.77 -13.95
N VAL A 146 2.59 6.64 -14.56
CA VAL A 146 3.88 6.48 -13.86
C VAL A 146 4.94 7.31 -14.57
N PHE A 147 5.60 8.21 -13.85
CA PHE A 147 6.71 9.03 -14.35
C PHE A 147 6.48 9.69 -15.72
N GLY A 148 5.33 10.30 -15.90
CA GLY A 148 5.03 11.04 -17.14
C GLY A 148 4.38 10.21 -18.24
N THR A 149 4.15 8.92 -18.03
CA THR A 149 3.54 8.01 -19.01
C THR A 149 2.31 7.33 -18.42
N ASN A 150 1.20 7.35 -19.15
CA ASN A 150 0.05 6.49 -18.85
C ASN A 150 0.21 5.18 -19.62
N TYR A 151 0.52 4.11 -18.90
CA TYR A 151 0.71 2.79 -19.51
C TYR A 151 -0.62 2.21 -19.98
N PRO A 152 -0.67 1.58 -21.17
CA PRO A 152 -1.89 0.98 -21.64
C PRO A 152 -2.33 -0.14 -20.71
N ASN A 153 -3.61 -0.15 -20.41
CA ASN A 153 -4.23 -1.31 -19.79
C ASN A 153 -4.61 -2.27 -20.91
N ASP A 154 -3.68 -3.11 -21.31
CA ASP A 154 -3.99 -4.22 -22.20
C ASP A 154 -4.94 -5.14 -21.47
N ALA A 155 -6.23 -4.94 -21.73
CA ALA A 155 -7.27 -5.83 -21.24
C ALA A 155 -6.85 -7.25 -21.62
N LEU A 156 -6.71 -8.12 -20.62
CA LEU A 156 -6.52 -9.54 -20.90
C LEU A 156 -7.68 -9.97 -21.81
N PRO A 157 -7.43 -10.51 -23.01
CA PRO A 157 -8.46 -10.72 -24.03
C PRO A 157 -9.65 -11.56 -23.54
N ASN A 158 -9.50 -12.27 -22.44
CA ASN A 158 -10.50 -13.18 -21.87
C ASN A 158 -11.16 -12.66 -20.57
N ARG A 159 -10.93 -11.39 -20.19
CA ARG A 159 -11.51 -10.78 -18.98
C ARG A 159 -11.95 -9.34 -19.22
N PRO A 160 -12.95 -9.10 -20.08
CA PRO A 160 -13.42 -7.75 -20.39
C PRO A 160 -13.99 -7.03 -19.16
N ASP A 161 -14.54 -7.75 -18.19
CA ASP A 161 -15.14 -7.16 -16.98
C ASP A 161 -14.11 -6.74 -15.93
N ASP A 162 -12.90 -7.27 -15.96
CA ASP A 162 -11.81 -6.88 -15.04
C ASP A 162 -11.31 -5.43 -15.29
N ALA A 163 -11.55 -4.88 -16.46
CA ALA A 163 -11.12 -3.53 -16.82
C ALA A 163 -11.75 -2.47 -15.91
N ASN A 164 -12.98 -2.70 -15.45
CA ASN A 164 -13.71 -1.77 -14.60
C ASN A 164 -13.40 -1.92 -13.10
N GLU A 165 -12.71 -2.98 -12.71
CA GLU A 165 -12.34 -3.26 -11.32
C GLU A 165 -10.86 -3.03 -11.02
N ARG A 166 -10.09 -2.57 -11.98
CA ARG A 166 -8.70 -2.18 -11.77
C ARG A 166 -8.66 -0.81 -11.10
N GLY A 167 -7.79 -0.68 -10.10
CA GLY A 167 -7.63 0.59 -9.40
C GLY A 167 -7.16 1.68 -10.36
N ALA A 168 -8.10 2.50 -10.84
CA ALA A 168 -7.85 3.60 -11.77
C ALA A 168 -7.36 4.86 -11.06
N TRP A 169 -7.30 4.82 -9.75
CA TRP A 169 -6.82 5.89 -8.89
C TRP A 169 -5.80 5.39 -7.88
N ARG A 170 -4.93 6.28 -7.45
CA ARG A 170 -4.11 6.07 -6.27
C ARG A 170 -3.94 7.36 -5.49
N VAL A 171 -3.83 7.22 -4.18
CA VAL A 171 -3.34 8.28 -3.29
C VAL A 171 -1.85 8.05 -3.09
N GLU A 172 -1.08 9.12 -3.21
CA GLU A 172 0.35 9.18 -2.93
C GLU A 172 0.56 10.04 -1.68
N VAL A 173 1.14 9.45 -0.65
CA VAL A 173 1.57 10.17 0.56
C VAL A 173 3.08 10.22 0.55
N SER A 174 3.66 11.43 0.59
CA SER A 174 5.11 11.63 0.61
C SER A 174 5.52 12.67 1.64
N PRO A 175 6.76 12.60 2.15
CA PRO A 175 7.33 13.67 2.96
C PRO A 175 7.48 14.96 2.14
N ALA A 176 7.22 16.11 2.75
CA ALA A 176 7.37 17.42 2.11
C ALA A 176 8.85 17.80 1.89
N ALA A 177 9.76 17.28 2.71
CA ALA A 177 11.19 17.55 2.62
C ALA A 177 12.00 16.25 2.37
N PRO A 178 13.12 16.35 1.60
CA PRO A 178 14.04 15.24 1.43
C PRO A 178 14.65 14.81 2.76
N ALA A 179 14.71 13.49 3.00
CA ALA A 179 15.39 12.89 4.14
C ALA A 179 15.83 11.45 3.78
N THR A 180 16.89 10.96 4.41
CA THR A 180 17.31 9.56 4.23
C THR A 180 16.34 8.61 4.91
N GLU A 181 15.83 8.96 6.09
CA GLU A 181 14.90 8.15 6.87
C GLU A 181 13.52 8.83 6.94
N ASN A 182 12.48 8.07 6.65
CA ASN A 182 11.10 8.51 6.76
C ASN A 182 10.23 7.41 7.37
N TYR A 183 9.19 7.85 8.06
CA TYR A 183 8.15 7.02 8.64
C TYR A 183 6.80 7.35 7.99
N PHE A 184 6.01 6.31 7.78
CA PHE A 184 4.61 6.45 7.36
C PHE A 184 3.73 5.74 8.38
N LEU A 185 2.70 6.41 8.84
CA LEU A 185 1.70 5.83 9.73
C LEU A 185 0.32 6.20 9.22
N ASN A 186 -0.44 5.20 8.85
CA ASN A 186 -1.78 5.31 8.31
C ASN A 186 -2.74 4.48 9.14
N VAL A 187 -3.90 5.05 9.44
CA VAL A 187 -5.01 4.37 10.13
C VAL A 187 -6.21 4.35 9.18
N MET A 188 -6.60 3.16 8.77
CA MET A 188 -7.72 2.91 7.86
C MET A 188 -8.90 2.32 8.64
N GLN A 189 -10.08 2.88 8.39
CA GLN A 189 -11.34 2.49 9.01
C GLN A 189 -12.42 2.27 7.94
#